data_480865ca41e6c2159c8ee939408e77aa
#
_entry.id   480865ca41e6c2159c8ee939408e77aa
#
_cell.length_a   1.000
_cell.length_b   1.000
_cell.length_c   1.000
_cell.angle_alpha   90.00
_cell.angle_beta   90.00
_cell.angle_gamma   90.00
#
_symmetry.space_group_name_H-M   'P 1'
#
loop_
_entity.id
_entity.type
_entity.pdbx_description
1 polymer ?
#
loop_
_entity_poly.entity_id
_entity_poly.type
_entity_poly.pdbx_seq_one_letter_code
_entity_poly.pdbx_strand_id
1 'polypeptide(L)'
;MYKRQFVGYVPQAGEEIVIIEDVITAGTAIRESMEILSYLKDTKVIATFIMVDRKEKGQTEKGAMQEIEEQFGFPVYSVVDVYDIIEYLEEDPANEENVTRIKNYLAVNGAK
;
A
#
# COMPACT_ATOMS: atom_id res chain seq x y z
N MET A 1 5.49 16.65 17.16
CA MET A 1 4.95 15.36 16.77
C MET A 1 3.45 15.33 16.69
N TYR A 2 2.91 16.48 16.46
CA TYR A 2 1.48 16.61 16.20
C TYR A 2 1.04 15.80 14.95
N LYS A 3 1.96 15.37 14.09
CA LYS A 3 1.66 14.48 12.97
C LYS A 3 1.11 13.13 13.41
N ARG A 4 1.33 12.77 14.68
CA ARG A 4 0.86 11.51 15.24
C ARG A 4 -0.39 11.70 16.10
N GLN A 5 -1.22 12.64 15.70
CA GLN A 5 -2.49 12.90 16.37
C GLN A 5 -3.64 12.39 15.53
N PHE A 6 -4.70 11.98 16.23
CA PHE A 6 -5.96 11.69 15.56
C PHE A 6 -6.64 13.00 15.18
N VAL A 7 -7.17 13.04 13.97
CA VAL A 7 -7.98 14.14 13.48
C VAL A 7 -9.37 13.57 13.17
N GLY A 8 -10.41 14.15 13.77
CA GLY A 8 -11.76 13.66 13.62
C GLY A 8 -12.09 12.58 14.63
N TYR A 9 -12.72 11.50 14.17
CA TYR A 9 -13.17 10.42 15.04
C TYR A 9 -12.00 9.59 15.55
N VAL A 10 -11.99 9.32 16.85
CA VAL A 10 -11.01 8.43 17.46
C VAL A 10 -11.68 7.07 17.71
N PRO A 11 -11.12 5.98 17.15
CA PRO A 11 -11.70 4.65 17.35
C PRO A 11 -11.85 4.28 18.81
N GLN A 12 -12.93 3.63 19.13
CA GLN A 12 -13.26 3.21 20.49
C GLN A 12 -13.02 1.71 20.67
N ALA A 13 -12.92 1.28 21.91
CA ALA A 13 -12.73 -0.13 22.23
C ALA A 13 -13.79 -1.02 21.58
N GLY A 14 -13.37 -2.12 20.97
CA GLY A 14 -14.23 -3.06 20.28
C GLY A 14 -14.47 -2.74 18.83
N GLU A 15 -13.99 -1.60 18.35
CA GLU A 15 -14.17 -1.21 16.96
C GLU A 15 -13.10 -1.83 16.06
N GLU A 16 -13.51 -2.17 14.84
CA GLU A 16 -12.61 -2.64 13.79
C GLU A 16 -12.28 -1.48 12.88
N ILE A 17 -11.03 -1.46 12.39
CA ILE A 17 -10.47 -0.34 11.62
C ILE A 17 -10.01 -0.85 10.27
N VAL A 18 -10.31 -0.06 9.23
CA VAL A 18 -9.74 -0.25 7.90
C VAL A 18 -8.85 0.95 7.62
N ILE A 19 -7.62 0.69 7.17
CA ILE A 19 -6.70 1.74 6.75
C ILE A 19 -6.87 1.98 5.26
N ILE A 20 -6.94 3.23 4.85
CA ILE A 20 -7.02 3.61 3.44
C ILE A 20 -5.81 4.48 3.12
N GLU A 21 -5.06 4.08 2.11
CA GLU A 21 -3.87 4.77 1.63
C GLU A 21 -3.91 4.92 0.12
N ASP A 22 -3.12 5.84 -0.42
CA ASP A 22 -3.02 5.98 -1.87
C ASP A 22 -2.09 4.93 -2.48
N VAL A 23 -0.83 4.89 -2.06
CA VAL A 23 0.15 3.90 -2.53
C VAL A 23 1.00 3.41 -1.34
N ILE A 24 1.59 2.23 -1.50
CA ILE A 24 2.60 1.73 -0.57
C ILE A 24 3.92 1.66 -1.32
N THR A 25 4.94 2.33 -0.80
CA THR A 25 6.31 2.18 -1.29
C THR A 25 7.12 1.32 -0.32
N ALA A 26 7.68 1.90 0.73
CA ALA A 26 8.39 1.15 1.77
C ALA A 26 7.48 0.74 2.95
N GLY A 27 6.21 1.16 2.93
CA GLY A 27 5.26 0.86 4.00
C GLY A 27 5.39 1.76 5.23
N THR A 28 6.13 2.86 5.13
CA THR A 28 6.39 3.75 6.27
C THR A 28 5.11 4.34 6.85
N ALA A 29 4.23 4.85 5.97
CA ALA A 29 2.97 5.47 6.41
C ALA A 29 2.08 4.48 7.17
N ILE A 30 1.99 3.25 6.68
CA ILE A 30 1.18 2.22 7.34
C ILE A 30 1.80 1.83 8.67
N ARG A 31 3.12 1.68 8.74
CA ARG A 31 3.81 1.36 9.99
C ARG A 31 3.63 2.45 11.03
N GLU A 32 3.68 3.73 10.61
CA GLU A 32 3.40 4.85 11.50
C GLU A 32 1.95 4.84 11.98
N SER A 33 1.00 4.54 11.11
CA SER A 33 -0.41 4.43 11.48
C SER A 33 -0.62 3.29 12.48
N MET A 34 0.01 2.16 12.27
CA MET A 34 -0.08 1.04 13.21
C MET A 34 0.50 1.38 14.57
N GLU A 35 1.59 2.15 14.59
CA GLU A 35 2.18 2.62 15.84
C GLU A 35 1.21 3.52 16.61
N ILE A 36 0.57 4.47 15.92
CA ILE A 36 -0.42 5.36 16.54
C ILE A 36 -1.61 4.55 17.07
N LEU A 37 -2.12 3.63 16.26
CA LEU A 37 -3.26 2.80 16.63
C LEU A 37 -2.95 1.85 17.79
N SER A 38 -1.68 1.49 17.98
CA SER A 38 -1.27 0.61 19.08
C SER A 38 -1.53 1.20 20.47
N TYR A 39 -1.68 2.52 20.56
CA TYR A 39 -2.03 3.19 21.82
C TYR A 39 -3.52 3.07 22.17
N LEU A 40 -4.35 2.64 21.25
CA LEU A 40 -5.78 2.43 21.49
C LEU A 40 -6.00 1.00 22.01
N LYS A 41 -6.85 0.88 23.04
CA LYS A 41 -7.17 -0.44 23.61
C LYS A 41 -8.31 -1.08 22.82
N ASP A 42 -8.19 -2.38 22.62
CA ASP A 42 -9.27 -3.21 22.08
C ASP A 42 -9.75 -2.76 20.71
N THR A 43 -8.89 -2.16 19.91
CA THR A 43 -9.16 -1.87 18.52
C THR A 43 -8.37 -2.86 17.66
N LYS A 44 -8.88 -3.13 16.46
CA LYS A 44 -8.25 -4.08 15.56
C LYS A 44 -8.29 -3.55 14.12
N VAL A 45 -7.13 -3.53 13.49
CA VAL A 45 -7.05 -3.26 12.05
C VAL A 45 -7.32 -4.58 11.33
N ILE A 46 -8.37 -4.59 10.51
CA ILE A 46 -8.80 -5.82 9.82
C ILE A 46 -8.37 -5.87 8.36
N ALA A 47 -8.03 -4.73 7.77
CA ALA A 47 -7.58 -4.67 6.37
C ALA A 47 -6.98 -3.31 6.07
N THR A 48 -6.21 -3.26 4.98
CA THR A 48 -5.76 -2.00 4.37
C THR A 48 -6.17 -2.01 2.91
N PHE A 49 -6.68 -0.88 2.43
CA PHE A 49 -6.99 -0.67 1.01
C PHE A 49 -6.10 0.43 0.47
N ILE A 50 -5.45 0.16 -0.66
CA ILE A 50 -4.64 1.16 -1.35
C ILE A 50 -5.20 1.38 -2.75
N MET A 51 -4.97 2.57 -3.30
CA MET A 51 -5.45 2.88 -4.65
C MET A 51 -4.66 2.13 -5.70
N VAL A 52 -3.33 2.18 -5.63
CA VAL A 52 -2.45 1.61 -6.64
C VAL A 52 -1.37 0.77 -6.00
N ASP A 53 -1.27 -0.48 -6.42
CA ASP A 53 -0.12 -1.34 -6.10
C ASP A 53 0.90 -1.19 -7.23
N ARG A 54 2.03 -0.60 -6.94
CA ARG A 54 3.08 -0.39 -7.93
C ARG A 54 3.92 -1.64 -8.20
N LYS A 55 3.67 -2.72 -7.46
CA LYS A 55 4.39 -3.99 -7.58
C LYS A 55 5.91 -3.84 -7.42
N GLU A 56 6.32 -2.84 -6.66
CA GLU A 56 7.73 -2.63 -6.36
C GLU A 56 8.14 -3.40 -5.11
N LYS A 57 9.44 -3.66 -5.00
CA LYS A 57 10.01 -4.22 -3.78
C LYS A 57 9.74 -3.27 -2.62
N GLY A 58 9.50 -3.86 -1.44
CA GLY A 58 9.47 -3.10 -0.21
C GLY A 58 10.89 -2.95 0.36
N GLN A 59 11.05 -3.28 1.63
CA GLN A 59 12.36 -3.26 2.29
C GLN A 59 13.19 -4.50 1.95
N THR A 60 12.56 -5.53 1.38
CA THR A 60 13.21 -6.78 0.94
C THR A 60 12.90 -6.99 -0.54
N GLU A 61 13.21 -8.18 -1.06
CA GLU A 61 12.84 -8.55 -2.45
C GLU A 61 11.33 -8.75 -2.62
N LYS A 62 10.59 -8.89 -1.52
CA LYS A 62 9.14 -9.02 -1.54
C LYS A 62 8.46 -7.70 -1.85
N GLY A 63 7.25 -7.76 -2.36
CA GLY A 63 6.43 -6.57 -2.54
C GLY A 63 6.06 -5.94 -1.20
N ALA A 64 5.93 -4.61 -1.19
CA ALA A 64 5.60 -3.88 0.03
C ALA A 64 4.27 -4.33 0.64
N MET A 65 3.25 -4.64 -0.19
CA MET A 65 1.98 -5.16 0.31
C MET A 65 2.17 -6.48 1.05
N GLN A 66 2.94 -7.39 0.47
CA GLN A 66 3.20 -8.69 1.09
C GLN A 66 3.92 -8.53 2.43
N GLU A 67 4.89 -7.63 2.50
CA GLU A 67 5.61 -7.35 3.73
C GLU A 67 4.67 -6.86 4.84
N ILE A 68 3.75 -5.97 4.51
CA ILE A 68 2.77 -5.44 5.45
C ILE A 68 1.82 -6.55 5.93
N GLU A 69 1.33 -7.39 5.01
CA GLU A 69 0.46 -8.51 5.36
C GLU A 69 1.17 -9.48 6.31
N GLU A 70 2.42 -9.81 6.04
CA GLU A 70 3.19 -10.72 6.88
C GLU A 70 3.51 -10.10 8.24
N GLN A 71 3.82 -8.81 8.27
CA GLN A 71 4.20 -8.14 9.52
C GLN A 71 3.01 -7.96 10.46
N PHE A 72 1.87 -7.58 9.94
CA PHE A 72 0.72 -7.19 10.76
C PHE A 72 -0.43 -8.21 10.79
N GLY A 73 -0.44 -9.15 9.85
CA GLY A 73 -1.41 -10.23 9.85
C GLY A 73 -2.78 -9.88 9.30
N PHE A 74 -2.94 -8.74 8.64
CA PHE A 74 -4.19 -8.39 7.96
C PHE A 74 -3.98 -8.34 6.45
N PRO A 75 -5.06 -8.52 5.65
CA PRO A 75 -4.95 -8.44 4.20
C PRO A 75 -4.77 -7.00 3.71
N VAL A 76 -4.06 -6.85 2.60
CA VAL A 76 -3.90 -5.58 1.91
C VAL A 76 -4.47 -5.75 0.49
N TYR A 77 -5.41 -4.89 0.13
CA TYR A 77 -6.06 -4.92 -1.17
C TYR A 77 -5.73 -3.66 -1.96
N SER A 78 -5.63 -3.76 -3.27
CA SER A 78 -5.48 -2.60 -4.14
C SER A 78 -6.66 -2.49 -5.10
N VAL A 79 -6.98 -1.27 -5.50
CA VAL A 79 -8.01 -1.02 -6.51
C VAL A 79 -7.47 -1.43 -7.88
N VAL A 80 -6.25 -0.98 -8.20
CA VAL A 80 -5.54 -1.36 -9.43
C VAL A 80 -4.08 -1.60 -9.10
N ASP A 81 -3.38 -2.27 -10.01
CA ASP A 81 -1.93 -2.41 -9.92
C ASP A 81 -1.26 -1.84 -11.18
N VAL A 82 0.07 -1.82 -11.18
CA VAL A 82 0.83 -1.26 -12.31
C VAL A 82 0.60 -2.06 -13.60
N TYR A 83 0.30 -3.34 -13.50
CA TYR A 83 0.04 -4.16 -14.70
C TYR A 83 -1.31 -3.81 -15.33
N ASP A 84 -2.30 -3.44 -14.52
CA ASP A 84 -3.58 -2.92 -15.02
C ASP A 84 -3.36 -1.60 -15.77
N ILE A 85 -2.49 -0.75 -15.24
CA ILE A 85 -2.13 0.52 -15.88
C ILE A 85 -1.42 0.28 -17.21
N ILE A 86 -0.48 -0.66 -17.24
CA ILE A 86 0.23 -1.03 -18.47
C ILE A 86 -0.78 -1.52 -19.52
N GLU A 87 -1.68 -2.41 -19.14
CA GLU A 87 -2.69 -2.94 -20.05
C GLU A 87 -3.55 -1.82 -20.65
N TYR A 88 -3.97 -0.88 -19.81
CA TYR A 88 -4.73 0.27 -20.28
C TYR A 88 -3.92 1.14 -21.26
N LEU A 89 -2.67 1.41 -20.93
CA LEU A 89 -1.80 2.23 -21.79
C LEU A 89 -1.49 1.56 -23.13
N GLU A 90 -1.40 0.24 -23.14
CA GLU A 90 -1.12 -0.53 -24.37
C GLU A 90 -2.25 -0.46 -25.40
N GLU A 91 -3.43 -0.04 -25.00
CA GLU A 91 -4.55 0.15 -25.94
C GLU A 91 -4.28 1.26 -26.95
N ASP A 92 -3.39 2.20 -26.64
CA ASP A 92 -3.00 3.28 -27.55
C ASP A 92 -1.52 3.18 -27.89
N PRO A 93 -1.16 2.94 -29.18
CA PRO A 93 0.24 2.85 -29.59
C PRO A 93 1.08 4.08 -29.29
N ALA A 94 0.46 5.25 -29.08
CA ALA A 94 1.18 6.47 -28.70
C ALA A 94 1.85 6.34 -27.33
N ASN A 95 1.43 5.37 -26.50
CA ASN A 95 1.99 5.15 -25.16
C ASN A 95 3.15 4.14 -25.15
N GLU A 96 3.55 3.60 -26.30
CA GLU A 96 4.54 2.52 -26.38
C GLU A 96 5.84 2.86 -25.65
N GLU A 97 6.35 4.08 -25.81
CA GLU A 97 7.58 4.49 -25.15
C GLU A 97 7.44 4.50 -23.63
N ASN A 98 6.32 5.02 -23.15
CA ASN A 98 6.06 5.07 -21.69
C ASN A 98 5.86 3.67 -21.12
N VAL A 99 5.17 2.80 -21.82
CA VAL A 99 5.00 1.40 -21.41
C VAL A 99 6.35 0.71 -21.30
N THR A 100 7.23 0.92 -22.28
CA THR A 100 8.57 0.35 -22.26
C THR A 100 9.38 0.85 -21.07
N ARG A 101 9.26 2.13 -20.75
CA ARG A 101 9.93 2.72 -19.56
C ARG A 101 9.44 2.09 -18.27
N ILE A 102 8.14 1.89 -18.15
CA ILE A 102 7.54 1.26 -16.96
C ILE A 102 8.05 -0.17 -16.82
N LYS A 103 8.01 -0.95 -17.90
CA LYS A 103 8.48 -2.33 -17.89
C LYS A 103 9.97 -2.43 -17.53
N ASN A 104 10.79 -1.54 -18.05
CA ASN A 104 12.21 -1.50 -17.72
C ASN A 104 12.45 -1.15 -16.26
N TYR A 105 11.68 -0.22 -15.73
CA TYR A 105 11.75 0.13 -14.32
C TYR A 105 11.40 -1.07 -13.43
N LEU A 106 10.32 -1.78 -13.76
CA LEU A 106 9.87 -2.95 -13.01
C LEU A 106 10.86 -4.12 -13.09
N ALA A 107 11.60 -4.23 -14.18
CA ALA A 107 12.64 -5.27 -14.30
C ALA A 107 13.71 -5.12 -13.21
N VAL A 108 13.97 -3.89 -12.78
CA VAL A 108 14.97 -3.60 -11.74
C VAL A 108 14.32 -3.50 -10.36
N ASN A 109 13.19 -2.80 -10.25
CA ASN A 109 12.60 -2.42 -8.97
C ASN A 109 11.35 -3.22 -8.61
N GLY A 110 10.88 -4.09 -9.49
CA GLY A 110 9.70 -4.90 -9.23
C GLY A 110 9.92 -5.94 -8.15
N ALA A 111 8.85 -6.27 -7.44
CA ALA A 111 8.84 -7.33 -6.43
C ALA A 111 9.11 -8.70 -7.07
N LYS A 112 9.79 -9.56 -6.35
CA LYS A 112 10.16 -10.91 -6.80
C LYS A 112 9.50 -11.98 -5.97
#